data_42c927bbe2429c8fdc8cefc9e5dc0a69
#
_entry.id   42c927bbe2429c8fdc8cefc9e5dc0a69
#
_cell.length_a   1.000
_cell.length_b   1.000
_cell.length_c   1.000
_cell.angle_alpha   90.00
_cell.angle_beta   90.00
_cell.angle_gamma   90.00
#
_symmetry.space_group_name_H-M   'P 1'
#
loop_
_entity.id
_entity.type
_entity.pdbx_description
1 polymer ?
#
loop_
_entity_poly.entity_id
_entity_poly.type
_entity_poly.pdbx_seq_one_letter_code
_entity_poly.pdbx_strand_id
1 'polypeptide(L)'
;MGIRGELFSTRFICEGRTYFFNVKENRNGDIFLSIVESKPTETETFDRRSIVIFQENMEGFMRAMRTAAGYMEKASQRPKPDRTAIQSSRPSQDPRQARQRLQESSSQAPRRFVIRKKPHSSGDSRESKSGASD
;
A
#
# COMPACT_ATOMS: atom_id res chain seq x y z
N MET A 1 -22.57 10.68 -0.39
CA MET A 1 -23.06 10.87 0.99
C MET A 1 -23.38 12.34 1.22
N GLY A 2 -24.58 12.65 1.65
CA GLY A 2 -24.90 14.01 2.10
C GLY A 2 -24.33 14.26 3.50
N ILE A 3 -23.55 15.33 3.68
CA ILE A 3 -23.01 15.75 4.97
C ILE A 3 -24.08 16.61 5.64
N ARG A 4 -24.40 16.34 6.91
CA ARG A 4 -25.34 17.12 7.69
C ARG A 4 -24.65 18.30 8.38
N GLY A 5 -23.40 18.14 8.78
CA GLY A 5 -22.62 19.21 9.38
C GLY A 5 -21.21 18.77 9.80
N GLU A 6 -20.38 19.78 10.04
CA GLU A 6 -19.07 19.62 10.68
C GLU A 6 -19.25 19.88 12.17
N LEU A 7 -18.89 18.89 12.98
CA LEU A 7 -19.01 18.94 14.44
C LEU A 7 -17.74 19.50 15.10
N PHE A 8 -16.59 19.18 14.54
CA PHE A 8 -15.28 19.59 15.08
C PHE A 8 -14.24 19.59 13.95
N SER A 9 -13.30 20.52 14.01
CA SER A 9 -12.17 20.58 13.09
C SER A 9 -10.91 20.98 13.81
N THR A 10 -9.81 20.31 13.51
CA THR A 10 -8.47 20.70 13.93
C THR A 10 -7.47 20.42 12.82
N ARG A 11 -6.27 21.00 12.91
CA ARG A 11 -5.23 20.82 11.91
C ARG A 11 -3.87 20.58 12.54
N PHE A 12 -3.05 19.82 11.82
CA PHE A 12 -1.64 19.62 12.12
C PHE A 12 -0.81 20.08 10.91
N ILE A 13 0.17 20.96 11.16
CA ILE A 13 1.04 21.50 10.11
C ILE A 13 2.43 20.90 10.30
N CYS A 14 2.96 20.30 9.27
CA CYS A 14 4.35 19.86 9.19
C CYS A 14 4.98 20.39 7.91
N GLU A 15 6.29 20.21 7.75
CA GLU A 15 7.03 20.73 6.59
C GLU A 15 6.41 20.35 5.26
N GLY A 16 5.89 21.36 4.52
CA GLY A 16 5.31 21.20 3.20
C GLY A 16 3.95 20.47 3.14
N ARG A 17 3.29 20.24 4.28
CA ARG A 17 1.97 19.56 4.32
C ARG A 17 1.13 20.06 5.48
N THR A 18 -0.18 20.06 5.26
CA THR A 18 -1.17 20.31 6.30
C THR A 18 -2.17 19.16 6.34
N TYR A 19 -2.43 18.66 7.53
CA TYR A 19 -3.43 17.62 7.77
C TYR A 19 -4.60 18.23 8.52
N PHE A 20 -5.79 18.13 7.95
CA PHE A 20 -7.04 18.56 8.56
C PHE A 20 -7.77 17.35 9.11
N PHE A 21 -8.22 17.43 10.34
CA PHE A 21 -9.00 16.40 11.03
C PHE A 21 -10.39 16.96 11.26
N ASN A 22 -11.35 16.55 10.46
CA ASN A 22 -12.71 17.05 10.50
C ASN A 22 -13.66 15.96 10.95
N VAL A 23 -14.29 16.14 12.11
CA VAL A 23 -15.37 15.27 12.57
C VAL A 23 -16.67 15.78 11.99
N LYS A 24 -17.37 14.90 11.28
CA LYS A 24 -18.60 15.23 10.54
C LYS A 24 -19.69 14.21 10.83
N GLU A 25 -20.91 14.64 10.62
CA GLU A 25 -22.11 13.80 10.67
C GLU A 25 -22.71 13.68 9.27
N ASN A 26 -23.08 12.47 8.86
CA ASN A 26 -23.81 12.25 7.63
C ASN A 26 -25.31 12.45 7.84
N ARG A 27 -26.12 12.34 6.76
CA ARG A 27 -27.58 12.51 6.84
C ARG A 27 -28.27 11.45 7.67
N ASN A 28 -27.65 10.28 7.86
CA ASN A 28 -28.19 9.17 8.65
C ASN A 28 -27.89 9.34 10.15
N GLY A 29 -27.08 10.31 10.53
CA GLY A 29 -26.62 10.53 11.89
C GLY A 29 -25.33 9.80 12.25
N ASP A 30 -24.67 9.15 11.27
CA ASP A 30 -23.40 8.48 11.54
C ASP A 30 -22.26 9.51 11.62
N ILE A 31 -21.44 9.37 12.64
CA ILE A 31 -20.28 10.23 12.88
C ILE A 31 -19.06 9.61 12.22
N PHE A 32 -18.27 10.42 11.53
CA PHE A 32 -17.03 9.99 10.90
C PHE A 32 -15.94 11.06 11.01
N LEU A 33 -14.69 10.61 11.03
CA LEU A 33 -13.51 11.44 10.90
C LEU A 33 -13.07 11.49 9.44
N SER A 34 -12.95 12.68 8.89
CA SER A 34 -12.32 12.93 7.59
C SER A 34 -10.94 13.53 7.83
N ILE A 35 -9.89 12.81 7.43
CA ILE A 35 -8.51 13.31 7.46
C ILE A 35 -8.16 13.75 6.05
N VAL A 36 -7.81 15.03 5.86
CA VAL A 36 -7.44 15.61 4.57
C VAL A 36 -5.99 16.03 4.62
N GLU A 37 -5.16 15.42 3.79
CA GLU A 37 -3.82 15.89 3.50
C GLU A 37 -3.89 16.98 2.43
N SER A 38 -3.24 18.10 2.64
CA SER A 38 -3.08 19.19 1.68
C SER A 38 -1.60 19.47 1.48
N LYS A 39 -1.12 19.30 0.25
CA LYS A 39 0.25 19.58 -0.15
C LYS A 39 0.26 20.67 -1.22
N PRO A 40 1.04 21.77 -1.06
CA PRO A 40 1.20 22.75 -2.12
C PRO A 40 1.93 22.10 -3.31
N THR A 41 1.49 22.42 -4.53
CA THR A 41 2.14 22.04 -5.78
C THR A 41 2.94 23.21 -6.33
N GLU A 42 3.81 22.96 -7.30
CA GLU A 42 4.62 24.00 -7.96
C GLU A 42 3.77 25.02 -8.75
N THR A 43 2.51 24.68 -9.04
CA THR A 43 1.58 25.50 -9.84
C THR A 43 0.61 26.34 -8.99
N GLU A 44 0.94 26.69 -7.74
CA GLU A 44 0.09 27.43 -6.80
C GLU A 44 -1.25 26.74 -6.46
N THR A 45 -1.42 25.49 -6.86
CA THR A 45 -2.56 24.65 -6.52
C THR A 45 -2.25 23.77 -5.33
N PHE A 46 -3.27 23.15 -4.73
CA PHE A 46 -3.10 22.22 -3.63
C PHE A 46 -3.55 20.83 -4.06
N ASP A 47 -2.66 19.87 -3.98
CA ASP A 47 -3.05 18.45 -4.06
C ASP A 47 -3.65 18.04 -2.71
N ARG A 48 -4.90 17.56 -2.74
CA ARG A 48 -5.64 17.16 -1.54
C ARG A 48 -6.05 15.71 -1.64
N ARG A 49 -5.71 14.97 -0.60
CA ARG A 49 -6.13 13.57 -0.44
C ARG A 49 -6.87 13.41 0.87
N SER A 50 -7.94 12.63 0.86
CA SER A 50 -8.74 12.42 2.05
C SER A 50 -8.99 10.95 2.29
N ILE A 51 -9.04 10.59 3.58
CA ILE A 51 -9.51 9.30 4.07
C ILE A 51 -10.65 9.53 5.04
N VAL A 52 -11.57 8.58 5.12
CA VAL A 52 -12.74 8.64 6.01
C VAL A 52 -12.74 7.42 6.90
N ILE A 53 -12.91 7.65 8.20
CA ILE A 53 -12.99 6.60 9.21
C ILE A 53 -14.29 6.81 9.99
N PHE A 54 -15.20 5.84 9.94
CA PHE A 54 -16.43 5.88 10.72
C PHE A 54 -16.16 5.58 12.18
N GLN A 55 -17.02 6.09 13.07
CA GLN A 55 -16.89 5.98 14.52
C GLN A 55 -16.74 4.53 14.98
N GLU A 56 -17.49 3.60 14.40
CA GLU A 56 -17.42 2.17 14.69
C GLU A 56 -16.03 1.55 14.44
N ASN A 57 -15.29 2.07 13.48
CA ASN A 57 -13.95 1.59 13.09
C ASN A 57 -12.81 2.36 13.76
N MET A 58 -13.13 3.42 14.50
CA MET A 58 -12.14 4.33 15.08
C MET A 58 -11.20 3.62 16.05
N GLU A 59 -11.73 2.72 16.88
CA GLU A 59 -10.88 1.99 17.83
C GLU A 59 -9.83 1.13 17.13
N GLY A 60 -10.24 0.37 16.12
CA GLY A 60 -9.32 -0.44 15.31
C GLY A 60 -8.29 0.40 14.57
N PHE A 61 -8.72 1.53 14.00
CA PHE A 61 -7.84 2.47 13.32
C PHE A 61 -6.79 3.05 14.28
N MET A 62 -7.20 3.50 15.47
CA MET A 62 -6.29 4.05 16.47
C MET A 62 -5.30 3.02 17.01
N ARG A 63 -5.73 1.77 17.16
CA ARG A 63 -4.84 0.66 17.55
C ARG A 63 -3.76 0.43 16.50
N ALA A 64 -4.12 0.36 15.22
CA ALA A 64 -3.17 0.22 14.12
C ALA A 64 -2.20 1.41 14.05
N MET A 65 -2.72 2.63 14.22
CA MET A 65 -1.92 3.87 14.24
C MET A 65 -0.87 3.83 15.38
N ARG A 66 -1.27 3.47 16.59
CA ARG A 66 -0.35 3.35 17.74
C ARG A 66 0.72 2.29 17.50
N THR A 67 0.34 1.15 16.91
CA THR A 67 1.29 0.09 16.56
C THR A 67 2.32 0.57 15.55
N ALA A 68 1.88 1.27 14.50
CA ALA A 68 2.77 1.84 13.50
C ALA A 68 3.71 2.90 14.09
N ALA A 69 3.18 3.80 14.93
CA ALA A 69 3.97 4.82 15.62
C ALA A 69 5.04 4.20 16.52
N GLY A 70 4.67 3.18 17.31
CA GLY A 70 5.64 2.47 18.16
C GLY A 70 6.73 1.75 17.39
N TYR A 71 6.40 1.22 16.18
CA TYR A 71 7.41 0.64 15.30
C TYR A 71 8.35 1.71 14.73
N MET A 72 7.82 2.86 14.32
CA MET A 72 8.62 3.99 13.82
C MET A 72 9.62 4.48 14.86
N GLU A 73 9.19 4.59 16.13
CA GLU A 73 10.06 4.99 17.22
C GLU A 73 11.22 4.00 17.42
N LYS A 74 10.93 2.70 17.47
CA LYS A 74 11.95 1.65 17.56
C LYS A 74 12.87 1.63 16.35
N ALA A 75 12.34 1.84 15.14
CA ALA A 75 13.12 1.87 13.92
C ALA A 75 14.05 3.08 13.84
N SER A 76 13.64 4.23 14.39
CA SER A 76 14.47 5.45 14.44
C SER A 76 15.67 5.32 15.36
N GLN A 77 15.61 4.44 16.36
CA GLN A 77 16.71 4.15 17.29
C GLN A 77 17.74 3.18 16.72
N ARG A 78 17.49 2.55 15.57
CA ARG A 78 18.47 1.71 14.91
C ARG A 78 19.60 2.55 14.34
N PRO A 79 20.89 2.14 14.49
CA PRO A 79 22.00 2.79 13.81
C PRO A 79 21.70 2.85 12.31
N LYS A 80 21.72 4.03 11.73
CA LYS A 80 21.56 4.18 10.27
C LYS A 80 22.73 3.48 9.61
N PRO A 81 22.51 2.55 8.65
CA PRO A 81 23.60 1.97 7.89
C PRO A 81 24.34 3.10 7.18
N ASP A 82 25.65 3.13 7.37
CA ASP A 82 26.53 4.15 6.81
C ASP A 82 26.41 4.09 5.28
N ARG A 83 25.79 5.09 4.67
CA ARG A 83 25.60 5.16 3.21
C ARG A 83 26.93 5.32 2.45
N THR A 84 28.03 5.62 3.16
CA THR A 84 29.37 5.74 2.60
C THR A 84 30.03 4.40 2.32
N ALA A 85 29.60 3.30 2.95
CA ALA A 85 30.21 1.98 2.74
C ALA A 85 29.79 1.27 1.44
N ILE A 86 28.74 1.76 0.76
CA ILE A 86 28.24 1.10 -0.46
C ILE A 86 28.97 1.58 -1.73
N GLN A 87 29.74 2.69 -1.66
CA GLN A 87 30.47 3.19 -2.84
C GLN A 87 31.86 2.60 -3.02
N SER A 88 32.41 1.87 -2.03
CA SER A 88 33.76 1.30 -2.12
C SER A 88 33.83 -0.17 -2.55
N SER A 89 32.69 -0.83 -2.77
CA SER A 89 32.64 -2.22 -3.23
C SER A 89 32.06 -2.38 -4.64
N ARG A 90 32.40 -1.47 -5.57
CA ARG A 90 32.31 -1.80 -6.99
C ARG A 90 33.48 -2.74 -7.29
N PRO A 91 33.25 -4.01 -7.60
CA PRO A 91 34.33 -4.83 -8.15
C PRO A 91 34.77 -4.17 -9.46
N SER A 92 36.01 -3.78 -9.54
CA SER A 92 36.66 -3.38 -10.79
C SER A 92 36.46 -4.52 -11.78
N GLN A 93 35.51 -4.33 -12.69
CA GLN A 93 35.33 -5.23 -13.83
C GLN A 93 36.51 -4.98 -14.78
N ASP A 94 37.56 -5.78 -14.60
CA ASP A 94 38.60 -5.90 -15.59
C ASP A 94 37.98 -6.57 -16.84
N PRO A 95 37.96 -5.89 -18.00
CA PRO A 95 37.33 -6.42 -19.22
C PRO A 95 37.96 -7.73 -19.71
N ARG A 96 39.12 -8.11 -19.18
CA ARG A 96 39.82 -9.33 -19.58
C ARG A 96 39.28 -10.61 -18.91
N GLN A 97 38.63 -10.49 -17.74
CA GLN A 97 38.04 -11.64 -17.06
C GLN A 97 36.61 -11.98 -17.54
N ALA A 98 35.94 -11.05 -18.20
CA ALA A 98 34.60 -11.29 -18.75
C ALA A 98 34.62 -12.26 -19.95
N ARG A 99 35.74 -12.37 -20.67
CA ARG A 99 35.84 -13.26 -21.85
C ARG A 99 36.07 -14.73 -21.50
N GLN A 100 36.62 -15.03 -20.33
CA GLN A 100 36.83 -16.44 -19.91
C GLN A 100 35.59 -17.07 -19.31
N ARG A 101 34.66 -16.32 -18.70
CA ARG A 101 33.43 -16.87 -18.15
C ARG A 101 32.37 -17.22 -19.20
N LEU A 102 32.46 -16.65 -20.41
CA LEU A 102 31.52 -16.95 -21.50
C LEU A 102 31.80 -18.26 -22.22
N GLN A 103 32.97 -18.86 -22.02
CA GLN A 103 33.31 -20.16 -22.64
C GLN A 103 32.97 -21.37 -21.76
N GLU A 104 32.78 -21.20 -20.46
CA GLU A 104 32.43 -22.31 -19.55
C GLU A 104 30.91 -22.49 -19.36
N SER A 105 30.06 -21.56 -19.80
CA SER A 105 28.61 -21.64 -19.60
C SER A 105 27.83 -22.29 -20.75
N SER A 106 28.52 -22.78 -21.80
CA SER A 106 27.84 -23.39 -22.97
C SER A 106 27.56 -24.89 -22.85
N SER A 107 27.85 -25.52 -21.70
CA SER A 107 27.65 -26.97 -21.53
C SER A 107 26.52 -27.37 -20.58
N GLN A 108 25.72 -26.44 -20.08
CA GLN A 108 24.53 -26.82 -19.31
C GLN A 108 23.27 -26.46 -20.09
N ALA A 109 22.58 -27.51 -20.56
CA ALA A 109 21.28 -27.40 -21.24
C ALA A 109 20.24 -26.71 -20.35
N PRO A 110 19.40 -25.83 -20.92
CA PRO A 110 18.36 -25.14 -20.15
C PRO A 110 17.33 -26.15 -19.65
N ARG A 111 17.14 -26.19 -18.35
CA ARG A 111 16.02 -26.94 -17.75
C ARG A 111 14.73 -26.27 -18.19
N ARG A 112 13.94 -26.98 -18.98
CA ARG A 112 12.59 -26.58 -19.35
C ARG A 112 11.73 -26.48 -18.11
N PHE A 113 11.28 -25.28 -17.75
CA PHE A 113 10.20 -25.08 -16.80
C PHE A 113 8.90 -25.50 -17.46
N VAL A 114 8.34 -26.63 -17.03
CA VAL A 114 7.00 -27.04 -17.44
C VAL A 114 6.00 -26.35 -16.54
N ILE A 115 5.30 -25.35 -17.08
CA ILE A 115 4.17 -24.71 -16.39
C ILE A 115 3.00 -25.68 -16.47
N ARG A 116 2.67 -26.35 -15.34
CA ARG A 116 1.43 -27.13 -15.21
C ARG A 116 0.25 -26.15 -15.15
N LYS A 117 -0.51 -26.07 -16.23
CA LYS A 117 -1.84 -25.42 -16.21
C LYS A 117 -2.76 -26.27 -15.33
N LYS A 118 -3.39 -25.64 -14.33
CA LYS A 118 -4.49 -26.25 -13.57
C LYS A 118 -5.67 -26.49 -14.53
N PRO A 119 -6.31 -27.66 -14.49
CA PRO A 119 -7.54 -27.90 -15.26
C PRO A 119 -8.66 -27.04 -14.69
N HIS A 120 -9.34 -26.32 -15.57
CA HIS A 120 -10.60 -25.66 -15.30
C HIS A 120 -11.64 -26.75 -14.99
N SER A 121 -12.16 -26.77 -13.77
CA SER A 121 -13.33 -27.54 -13.42
C SER A 121 -14.57 -26.82 -13.98
N SER A 122 -15.09 -27.32 -15.07
CA SER A 122 -16.40 -26.93 -15.58
C SER A 122 -17.46 -27.59 -14.69
N GLY A 123 -18.10 -26.78 -13.84
CA GLY A 123 -19.29 -27.18 -13.13
C GLY A 123 -20.47 -27.25 -14.07
N ASP A 124 -20.88 -28.46 -14.37
CA ASP A 124 -22.10 -28.80 -15.12
C ASP A 124 -23.34 -28.46 -14.27
N SER A 125 -24.10 -27.49 -14.76
CA SER A 125 -25.40 -27.11 -14.19
C SER A 125 -26.46 -28.05 -14.76
N ARG A 126 -26.84 -29.07 -14.03
CA ARG A 126 -28.03 -29.87 -14.33
C ARG A 126 -29.28 -29.16 -13.86
N GLU A 127 -29.99 -28.69 -14.87
CA GLU A 127 -31.38 -28.35 -14.89
C GLU A 127 -32.24 -29.60 -14.54
N SER A 128 -33.05 -29.54 -13.51
CA SER A 128 -34.13 -30.50 -13.29
C SER A 128 -35.47 -29.78 -13.20
N LYS A 129 -36.19 -29.86 -14.35
CA LYS A 129 -37.62 -29.69 -14.44
C LYS A 129 -38.33 -30.84 -13.71
N SER A 130 -39.34 -30.51 -12.96
CA SER A 130 -40.58 -31.29 -12.79
C SER A 130 -41.52 -30.38 -12.02
N GLY A 131 -42.68 -30.08 -12.47
CA GLY A 131 -43.74 -30.90 -12.96
C GLY A 131 -44.88 -30.67 -12.03
N ALA A 132 -45.81 -29.93 -12.50
CA ALA A 132 -47.25 -29.88 -12.51
C ALA A 132 -48.03 -30.74 -11.49
N SER A 133 -49.18 -30.18 -11.18
CA SER A 133 -50.47 -30.80 -10.79
C SER A 133 -50.77 -30.82 -9.31
N ASP A 134 -51.73 -30.24 -8.96
CA ASP A 134 -53.19 -30.21 -8.82
C ASP A 134 -53.59 -29.22 -7.73
#